data_d9f940d1563553c2f6eceb997504484e
#
_entry.id   d9f940d1563553c2f6eceb997504484e
#
_cell.length_a   1.000
_cell.length_b   1.000
_cell.length_c   1.000
_cell.angle_alpha   90.00
_cell.angle_beta   90.00
_cell.angle_gamma   90.00
#
_symmetry.space_group_name_H-M   'P 1'
#
loop_
_entity.id
_entity.type
_entity.pdbx_description
1 polymer ?
#
loop_
_entity_poly.entity_id
_entity_poly.type
_entity_poly.pdbx_seq_one_letter_code
_entity_poly.pdbx_strand_id
1 'polypeptide(L)'
;MNIRTTGLSVALAASLMGGAYAQQPAAGDAVVGKMGNVELKSSELRRLIDAQPPEVRKQIAGGVAELDRLVRNELVRLSLLAEAKTKGWDKKADVVLMMERARDQALLQVYMSDVAKPPASFPSEEDVKNAYDSNRTQLTIPPQYQLAQIFVSQPETADRATASAATKKATELAAKAQVKGADFAKLARETSEHKDTAPNGGDLGWLPENQILAEIRAAVLKMEKGEVSGPIRSPSGWHIVKLVDKKPASVRPLPDVRDTIANQIRLRRAQEMERAYIDSLISKSQITVNQLELPKLQTAK
;
A
#
# COMPACT_ATOMS: atom_id res chain seq x y z
N MET A 1 64.69 49.42 -3.09
CA MET A 1 66.17 49.44 -2.85
C MET A 1 66.50 48.15 -2.15
N ASN A 2 67.27 47.28 -2.82
CA ASN A 2 68.10 46.16 -2.36
C ASN A 2 67.42 44.97 -1.58
N ILE A 3 67.22 43.82 -2.21
CA ILE A 3 68.13 42.74 -2.64
C ILE A 3 68.82 42.00 -1.44
N ARG A 4 68.57 40.73 -1.31
CA ARG A 4 69.48 39.54 -1.38
C ARG A 4 68.79 38.36 -0.58
N THR A 5 68.34 37.34 -1.21
CA THR A 5 68.90 36.08 -1.78
C THR A 5 69.83 35.30 -0.86
N THR A 6 69.55 33.98 -0.96
CA THR A 6 70.37 32.79 -0.70
C THR A 6 70.09 32.15 0.67
N GLY A 7 69.97 30.87 0.82
CA GLY A 7 70.35 29.76 -0.04
C GLY A 7 69.85 28.42 0.50
N LEU A 8 69.79 27.56 -0.41
CA LEU A 8 69.50 26.12 -0.41
C LEU A 8 70.40 25.33 0.56
N SER A 9 69.84 24.42 1.32
CA SER A 9 70.57 23.20 1.75
C SER A 9 69.64 22.04 1.88
N VAL A 10 69.79 21.10 0.99
CA VAL A 10 69.24 19.77 0.94
C VAL A 10 69.94 18.92 1.98
N ALA A 11 69.24 18.25 2.83
CA ALA A 11 69.71 17.09 3.53
C ALA A 11 68.69 15.98 3.48
N LEU A 12 69.00 14.98 2.66
CA LEU A 12 68.31 13.72 2.48
C LEU A 12 68.67 12.82 3.69
N ALA A 13 67.67 12.35 4.39
CA ALA A 13 67.85 11.18 5.23
C ALA A 13 66.58 10.32 5.18
N ALA A 14 66.77 9.17 4.60
CA ALA A 14 65.75 8.10 4.43
C ALA A 14 65.47 7.37 5.75
N SER A 15 64.31 6.71 5.70
CA SER A 15 63.92 5.48 6.42
C SER A 15 63.17 5.67 7.74
N LEU A 16 61.96 5.30 7.77
CA LEU A 16 61.44 4.01 8.28
C LEU A 16 59.94 3.96 8.13
N MET A 17 59.51 2.97 7.37
CA MET A 17 58.10 2.58 7.25
C MET A 17 57.60 2.17 8.65
N GLY A 18 56.72 2.97 9.19
CA GLY A 18 55.80 2.62 10.24
C GLY A 18 54.43 3.02 9.78
N GLY A 19 53.62 2.07 9.26
CA GLY A 19 52.27 2.32 8.88
C GLY A 19 51.43 2.69 10.11
N ALA A 20 51.41 3.98 10.41
CA ALA A 20 50.40 4.54 11.27
C ALA A 20 49.09 4.56 10.40
N TYR A 21 48.26 3.56 10.59
CA TYR A 21 46.85 3.74 10.31
C TYR A 21 46.40 4.95 11.12
N ALA A 22 46.33 6.10 10.48
CA ALA A 22 45.69 7.25 11.04
C ALA A 22 44.22 6.83 11.26
N GLN A 23 43.92 6.50 12.53
CA GLN A 23 42.56 6.46 13.02
C GLN A 23 41.97 7.82 12.65
N GLN A 24 41.06 7.82 11.64
CA GLN A 24 40.20 8.96 11.42
C GLN A 24 39.63 9.33 12.78
N PRO A 25 39.75 10.59 13.22
CA PRO A 25 39.14 11.01 14.48
C PRO A 25 37.67 10.65 14.33
N ALA A 26 37.12 9.93 15.30
CA ALA A 26 35.71 9.65 15.38
C ALA A 26 35.00 10.97 15.12
N ALA A 27 34.24 11.05 14.04
CA ALA A 27 33.56 12.27 13.65
C ALA A 27 32.72 12.68 14.85
N GLY A 28 33.12 13.78 15.52
CA GLY A 28 32.43 14.32 16.67
C GLY A 28 30.95 14.42 16.29
N ASP A 29 30.08 14.13 17.25
CA ASP A 29 28.63 14.12 17.05
C ASP A 29 28.15 15.52 16.62
N ALA A 30 28.23 15.79 15.30
CA ALA A 30 28.05 17.11 14.72
C ALA A 30 26.61 17.57 14.91
N VAL A 31 26.43 18.86 15.19
CA VAL A 31 25.10 19.48 15.22
C VAL A 31 24.62 19.62 13.78
N VAL A 32 23.51 18.94 13.45
CA VAL A 32 22.88 18.96 12.11
C VAL A 32 21.78 20.01 12.01
N GLY A 33 21.33 20.54 13.14
CA GLY A 33 20.34 21.61 13.18
C GLY A 33 20.20 22.21 14.57
N LYS A 34 19.67 23.45 14.63
CA LYS A 34 19.46 24.19 15.87
C LYS A 34 18.19 25.03 15.79
N MET A 35 17.43 25.08 16.89
CA MET A 35 16.28 25.95 17.08
C MET A 35 16.31 26.54 18.50
N GLY A 36 16.66 27.81 18.63
CA GLY A 36 16.91 28.44 19.93
C GLY A 36 18.07 27.72 20.66
N ASN A 37 17.80 27.21 21.85
CA ASN A 37 18.74 26.45 22.66
C ASN A 37 18.69 24.93 22.41
N VAL A 38 17.82 24.47 21.53
CA VAL A 38 17.69 23.05 21.19
C VAL A 38 18.57 22.73 20.00
N GLU A 39 19.40 21.73 20.15
CA GLU A 39 20.29 21.22 19.11
C GLU A 39 19.91 19.78 18.77
N LEU A 40 20.01 19.43 17.49
CA LEU A 40 19.87 18.07 17.01
C LEU A 40 21.22 17.59 16.50
N LYS A 41 21.68 16.46 17.03
CA LYS A 41 22.97 15.87 16.68
C LYS A 41 22.85 14.82 15.58
N SER A 42 23.93 14.59 14.86
CA SER A 42 23.98 13.62 13.75
C SER A 42 23.69 12.19 14.22
N SER A 43 24.11 11.79 15.43
CA SER A 43 23.81 10.48 16.00
C SER A 43 22.33 10.31 16.33
N GLU A 44 21.65 11.36 16.77
CA GLU A 44 20.22 11.36 17.07
C GLU A 44 19.40 11.24 15.79
N LEU A 45 19.78 12.04 14.77
CA LEU A 45 19.13 11.97 13.46
C LEU A 45 19.29 10.58 12.82
N ARG A 46 20.50 9.98 12.89
CA ARG A 46 20.72 8.61 12.39
C ARG A 46 19.80 7.60 13.08
N ARG A 47 19.72 7.62 14.42
CA ARG A 47 18.82 6.72 15.16
C ARG A 47 17.34 6.88 14.71
N LEU A 48 16.91 8.12 14.46
CA LEU A 48 15.57 8.39 13.97
C LEU A 48 15.35 7.81 12.57
N ILE A 49 16.34 7.93 11.68
CA ILE A 49 16.29 7.36 10.34
C ILE A 49 16.30 5.83 10.40
N ASP A 50 17.19 5.24 11.19
CA ASP A 50 17.36 3.79 11.32
C ASP A 50 16.09 3.12 11.89
N ALA A 51 15.35 3.82 12.73
CA ALA A 51 14.07 3.36 13.29
C ALA A 51 12.91 3.37 12.27
N GLN A 52 13.09 3.99 11.07
CA GLN A 52 12.04 4.03 10.06
C GLN A 52 11.98 2.74 9.24
N PRO A 53 10.78 2.40 8.69
CA PRO A 53 10.63 1.31 7.72
C PRO A 53 11.58 1.47 6.51
N PRO A 54 12.01 0.37 5.86
CA PRO A 54 12.97 0.43 4.75
C PRO A 54 12.56 1.37 3.61
N GLU A 55 11.28 1.43 3.27
CA GLU A 55 10.79 2.30 2.20
C GLU A 55 10.88 3.80 2.57
N VAL A 56 10.59 4.14 3.83
CA VAL A 56 10.75 5.50 4.35
C VAL A 56 12.23 5.90 4.38
N ARG A 57 13.12 4.98 4.79
CA ARG A 57 14.58 5.21 4.74
C ARG A 57 15.08 5.51 3.34
N LYS A 58 14.58 4.78 2.32
CA LYS A 58 14.91 5.06 0.90
C LYS A 58 14.45 6.45 0.47
N GLN A 59 13.25 6.86 0.85
CA GLN A 59 12.74 8.20 0.56
C GLN A 59 13.61 9.29 1.20
N ILE A 60 13.97 9.11 2.48
CA ILE A 60 14.85 10.06 3.20
C ILE A 60 16.24 10.10 2.55
N ALA A 61 16.79 8.97 2.12
CA ALA A 61 18.06 8.89 1.42
C ALA A 61 18.03 9.50 0.01
N GLY A 62 16.85 9.73 -0.55
CA GLY A 62 16.65 10.22 -1.91
C GLY A 62 17.02 11.68 -2.14
N GLY A 63 17.29 12.48 -1.09
CA GLY A 63 17.71 13.86 -1.27
C GLY A 63 17.89 14.69 0.01
N VAL A 64 18.69 15.75 -0.14
CA VAL A 64 18.98 16.69 0.96
C VAL A 64 17.72 17.41 1.44
N ALA A 65 16.76 17.65 0.55
CA ALA A 65 15.50 18.33 0.89
C ALA A 65 14.65 17.54 1.88
N GLU A 66 14.61 16.19 1.74
CA GLU A 66 13.90 15.32 2.66
C GLU A 66 14.57 15.28 4.04
N LEU A 67 15.89 15.26 4.08
CA LEU A 67 16.66 15.36 5.31
C LEU A 67 16.45 16.71 5.99
N ASP A 68 16.47 17.83 5.25
CA ASP A 68 16.23 19.18 5.79
C ASP A 68 14.81 19.24 6.42
N ARG A 69 13.80 18.73 5.74
CA ARG A 69 12.43 18.67 6.27
C ARG A 69 12.35 17.83 7.55
N LEU A 70 13.03 16.67 7.59
CA LEU A 70 13.07 15.82 8.77
C LEU A 70 13.73 16.53 9.94
N VAL A 71 14.89 17.20 9.71
CA VAL A 71 15.61 17.98 10.73
C VAL A 71 14.72 19.10 11.29
N ARG A 72 14.05 19.88 10.44
CA ARG A 72 13.16 20.96 10.87
C ARG A 72 12.01 20.44 11.73
N ASN A 73 11.35 19.39 11.28
CA ASN A 73 10.23 18.79 12.03
C ASN A 73 10.70 18.27 13.40
N GLU A 74 11.87 17.64 13.45
CA GLU A 74 12.42 17.12 14.68
C GLU A 74 12.84 18.24 15.64
N LEU A 75 13.42 19.31 15.16
CA LEU A 75 13.76 20.49 15.98
C LEU A 75 12.51 21.15 16.58
N VAL A 76 11.42 21.26 15.80
CA VAL A 76 10.15 21.76 16.31
C VAL A 76 9.62 20.84 17.41
N ARG A 77 9.63 19.52 17.19
CA ARG A 77 9.19 18.51 18.16
C ARG A 77 10.02 18.61 19.46
N LEU A 78 11.33 18.67 19.36
CA LEU A 78 12.23 18.78 20.51
C LEU A 78 12.04 20.09 21.27
N SER A 79 11.82 21.21 20.57
CA SER A 79 11.56 22.50 21.18
C SER A 79 10.25 22.52 21.95
N LEU A 80 9.19 21.91 21.40
CA LEU A 80 7.90 21.74 22.10
C LEU A 80 8.03 20.88 23.34
N LEU A 81 8.82 19.79 23.27
CA LEU A 81 9.10 18.93 24.42
C LEU A 81 9.89 19.67 25.51
N ALA A 82 10.89 20.46 25.11
CA ALA A 82 11.66 21.26 26.06
C ALA A 82 10.77 22.29 26.77
N GLU A 83 9.89 22.96 26.03
CA GLU A 83 8.92 23.90 26.61
C GLU A 83 7.94 23.20 27.56
N ALA A 84 7.40 22.05 27.17
CA ALA A 84 6.49 21.28 28.02
C ALA A 84 7.15 20.88 29.35
N LYS A 85 8.41 20.39 29.30
CA LYS A 85 9.18 20.06 30.49
C LYS A 85 9.48 21.28 31.35
N THR A 86 9.86 22.41 30.73
CA THR A 86 10.10 23.66 31.46
C THR A 86 8.85 24.14 32.19
N LYS A 87 7.68 23.92 31.60
CA LYS A 87 6.38 24.23 32.20
C LYS A 87 5.87 23.13 33.17
N GLY A 88 6.65 22.08 33.42
CA GLY A 88 6.34 21.01 34.37
C GLY A 88 5.21 20.08 33.94
N TRP A 89 4.89 20.01 32.65
CA TRP A 89 3.84 19.11 32.13
C TRP A 89 4.15 17.65 32.36
N ASP A 90 5.41 17.26 32.27
CA ASP A 90 5.93 15.91 32.53
C ASP A 90 5.81 15.46 33.99
N LYS A 91 5.48 16.39 34.90
CA LYS A 91 5.31 16.13 36.35
C LYS A 91 3.84 16.09 36.80
N LYS A 92 2.90 16.40 35.89
CA LYS A 92 1.47 16.30 36.21
C LYS A 92 1.07 14.84 36.38
N ALA A 93 0.28 14.53 37.38
CA ALA A 93 -0.06 13.15 37.78
C ALA A 93 -0.71 12.35 36.64
N ASP A 94 -1.62 12.97 35.89
CA ASP A 94 -2.28 12.39 34.73
C ASP A 94 -1.30 12.12 33.57
N VAL A 95 -0.36 13.03 33.33
CA VAL A 95 0.68 12.88 32.30
C VAL A 95 1.68 11.79 32.69
N VAL A 96 2.12 11.74 33.96
CA VAL A 96 3.00 10.68 34.46
C VAL A 96 2.36 9.31 34.25
N LEU A 97 1.09 9.15 34.67
CA LEU A 97 0.35 7.89 34.48
C LEU A 97 0.24 7.51 32.98
N MET A 98 -0.02 8.50 32.11
CA MET A 98 -0.08 8.27 30.65
C MET A 98 1.27 7.84 30.09
N MET A 99 2.37 8.47 30.50
CA MET A 99 3.72 8.12 30.08
C MET A 99 4.14 6.71 30.57
N GLU A 100 3.82 6.34 31.80
CA GLU A 100 4.06 5.00 32.33
C GLU A 100 3.33 3.93 31.54
N ARG A 101 2.03 4.14 31.28
CA ARG A 101 1.23 3.22 30.45
C ARG A 101 1.78 3.10 29.03
N ALA A 102 2.17 4.20 28.40
CA ALA A 102 2.76 4.18 27.07
C ALA A 102 4.09 3.41 27.03
N ARG A 103 4.94 3.59 28.05
CA ARG A 103 6.19 2.84 28.21
C ARG A 103 5.93 1.34 28.37
N ASP A 104 5.01 0.97 29.27
CA ASP A 104 4.69 -0.43 29.55
C ASP A 104 4.05 -1.10 28.32
N GLN A 105 3.18 -0.38 27.59
CA GLN A 105 2.61 -0.86 26.34
C GLN A 105 3.70 -1.10 25.29
N ALA A 106 4.64 -0.17 25.12
CA ALA A 106 5.75 -0.33 24.19
C ALA A 106 6.64 -1.52 24.57
N LEU A 107 6.94 -1.70 25.86
CA LEU A 107 7.69 -2.85 26.37
C LEU A 107 6.98 -4.16 26.06
N LEU A 108 5.69 -4.25 26.37
CA LEU A 108 4.88 -5.45 26.09
C LEU A 108 4.82 -5.76 24.60
N GLN A 109 4.64 -4.76 23.76
CA GLN A 109 4.61 -4.92 22.31
C GLN A 109 5.92 -5.52 21.78
N VAL A 110 7.07 -4.96 22.17
CA VAL A 110 8.39 -5.45 21.74
C VAL A 110 8.63 -6.86 22.27
N TYR A 111 8.36 -7.10 23.55
CA TYR A 111 8.51 -8.41 24.19
C TYR A 111 7.65 -9.48 23.50
N MET A 112 6.35 -9.20 23.30
CA MET A 112 5.44 -10.13 22.65
C MET A 112 5.81 -10.40 21.19
N SER A 113 6.30 -9.39 20.47
CA SER A 113 6.77 -9.57 19.09
C SER A 113 8.00 -10.49 19.00
N ASP A 114 8.84 -10.52 20.04
CA ASP A 114 10.01 -11.42 20.11
C ASP A 114 9.60 -12.84 20.51
N VAL A 115 8.80 -12.97 21.57
CA VAL A 115 8.29 -14.26 22.07
C VAL A 115 7.43 -14.99 21.03
N ALA A 116 6.64 -14.24 20.25
CA ALA A 116 5.75 -14.77 19.22
C ALA A 116 6.41 -14.86 17.84
N LYS A 117 7.73 -14.62 17.74
CA LYS A 117 8.45 -14.62 16.46
C LYS A 117 8.66 -16.04 15.95
N PRO A 118 8.06 -16.41 14.79
CA PRO A 118 8.31 -17.69 14.17
C PRO A 118 9.80 -17.84 13.76
N PRO A 119 10.34 -19.06 13.72
CA PRO A 119 11.70 -19.31 13.23
C PRO A 119 11.96 -18.69 11.86
N ALA A 120 13.20 -18.27 11.58
CA ALA A 120 13.55 -17.66 10.30
C ALA A 120 13.32 -18.61 9.11
N SER A 121 13.42 -19.94 9.33
CA SER A 121 13.15 -20.98 8.33
C SER A 121 11.68 -21.24 8.06
N PHE A 122 10.78 -20.65 8.85
CA PHE A 122 9.32 -20.80 8.67
C PHE A 122 8.74 -19.61 7.89
N PRO A 123 7.76 -19.83 6.98
CA PRO A 123 7.28 -21.13 6.52
C PRO A 123 8.27 -21.83 5.59
N SER A 124 8.17 -23.16 5.47
CA SER A 124 8.86 -23.92 4.45
C SER A 124 8.24 -23.68 3.06
N GLU A 125 8.94 -24.03 2.00
CA GLU A 125 8.39 -23.99 0.63
C GLU A 125 7.17 -24.90 0.49
N GLU A 126 7.13 -26.01 1.22
CA GLU A 126 5.99 -26.93 1.26
C GLU A 126 4.77 -26.27 1.92
N ASP A 127 4.95 -25.55 3.02
CA ASP A 127 3.87 -24.80 3.67
C ASP A 127 3.26 -23.76 2.73
N VAL A 128 4.11 -23.03 2.00
CA VAL A 128 3.67 -22.03 1.03
C VAL A 128 2.92 -22.68 -0.13
N LYS A 129 3.44 -23.80 -0.65
CA LYS A 129 2.79 -24.55 -1.73
C LYS A 129 1.43 -25.10 -1.30
N ASN A 130 1.35 -25.69 -0.12
CA ASN A 130 0.10 -26.23 0.43
C ASN A 130 -0.95 -25.13 0.65
N ALA A 131 -0.53 -23.96 1.14
CA ALA A 131 -1.40 -22.82 1.30
C ALA A 131 -1.87 -22.27 -0.06
N TYR A 132 -1.00 -22.22 -1.06
CA TYR A 132 -1.36 -21.84 -2.42
C TYR A 132 -2.40 -22.80 -3.01
N ASP A 133 -2.16 -24.10 -2.94
CA ASP A 133 -3.04 -25.12 -3.51
C ASP A 133 -4.42 -25.13 -2.81
N SER A 134 -4.45 -24.91 -1.50
CA SER A 134 -5.70 -24.82 -0.71
C SER A 134 -6.51 -23.54 -0.99
N ASN A 135 -5.88 -22.48 -1.51
CA ASN A 135 -6.52 -21.18 -1.74
C ASN A 135 -6.65 -20.83 -3.23
N ARG A 136 -6.51 -21.79 -4.15
CA ARG A 136 -6.57 -21.57 -5.61
C ARG A 136 -7.81 -20.79 -6.06
N THR A 137 -8.96 -21.06 -5.46
CA THR A 137 -10.21 -20.36 -5.78
C THR A 137 -10.10 -18.86 -5.50
N GLN A 138 -9.51 -18.48 -4.37
CA GLN A 138 -9.32 -17.07 -3.99
C GLN A 138 -8.23 -16.38 -4.81
N LEU A 139 -7.30 -17.16 -5.36
CA LEU A 139 -6.23 -16.70 -6.22
C LEU A 139 -6.63 -16.67 -7.71
N THR A 140 -7.86 -17.08 -8.02
CA THR A 140 -8.35 -17.09 -9.39
C THR A 140 -8.74 -15.69 -9.84
N ILE A 141 -8.14 -15.25 -10.93
CA ILE A 141 -8.56 -14.07 -11.69
C ILE A 141 -9.77 -14.49 -12.52
N PRO A 142 -10.92 -13.86 -12.37
CA PRO A 142 -12.10 -14.21 -13.16
C PRO A 142 -11.86 -13.96 -14.64
N PRO A 143 -12.68 -14.57 -15.53
CA PRO A 143 -12.64 -14.28 -16.95
C PRO A 143 -12.78 -12.79 -17.19
N GLN A 144 -12.08 -12.28 -18.19
CA GLN A 144 -12.14 -10.87 -18.60
C GLN A 144 -12.53 -10.77 -20.07
N TYR A 145 -13.32 -9.75 -20.37
CA TYR A 145 -13.85 -9.49 -21.70
C TYR A 145 -13.50 -8.06 -22.08
N GLN A 146 -12.83 -7.89 -23.23
CA GLN A 146 -12.63 -6.57 -23.81
C GLN A 146 -13.85 -6.26 -24.67
N LEU A 147 -14.59 -5.23 -24.30
CA LEU A 147 -15.86 -4.88 -24.91
C LEU A 147 -15.83 -3.48 -25.52
N ALA A 148 -16.57 -3.30 -26.59
CA ALA A 148 -16.96 -1.98 -27.06
C ALA A 148 -18.49 -1.95 -27.21
N GLN A 149 -19.11 -0.77 -27.01
CA GLN A 149 -20.57 -0.61 -27.09
C GLN A 149 -21.00 0.57 -27.93
N ILE A 150 -22.17 0.41 -28.52
CA ILE A 150 -23.02 1.51 -29.00
C ILE A 150 -24.24 1.54 -28.09
N PHE A 151 -24.54 2.68 -27.52
CA PHE A 151 -25.65 2.86 -26.60
C PHE A 151 -26.71 3.77 -27.22
N VAL A 152 -27.96 3.38 -27.10
CA VAL A 152 -29.13 4.19 -27.47
C VAL A 152 -30.00 4.34 -26.22
N SER A 153 -30.15 5.57 -25.77
CA SER A 153 -30.89 5.89 -24.54
C SER A 153 -32.39 5.60 -24.72
N GLN A 154 -32.94 4.90 -23.76
CA GLN A 154 -34.36 4.69 -23.62
C GLN A 154 -34.72 4.46 -22.17
N PRO A 155 -34.91 5.50 -21.35
CA PRO A 155 -35.31 5.34 -19.96
C PRO A 155 -36.66 4.63 -19.84
N GLU A 156 -36.91 3.97 -18.74
CA GLU A 156 -38.17 3.24 -18.49
C GLU A 156 -39.41 4.16 -18.55
N THR A 157 -39.23 5.44 -18.25
CA THR A 157 -40.29 6.46 -18.26
C THR A 157 -40.56 7.03 -19.64
N ALA A 158 -39.87 6.55 -20.69
CA ALA A 158 -40.09 7.03 -22.05
C ALA A 158 -41.52 6.73 -22.56
N ASP A 159 -42.12 7.69 -23.22
CA ASP A 159 -43.41 7.47 -23.89
C ASP A 159 -43.28 6.43 -25.01
N ARG A 160 -44.44 5.92 -25.46
CA ARG A 160 -44.50 4.85 -26.46
C ARG A 160 -43.85 5.22 -27.81
N ALA A 161 -43.92 6.48 -28.23
CA ALA A 161 -43.33 6.91 -29.48
C ALA A 161 -41.80 6.96 -29.38
N THR A 162 -41.28 7.55 -28.32
CA THR A 162 -39.84 7.59 -28.00
C THR A 162 -39.28 6.17 -27.85
N ALA A 163 -39.98 5.29 -27.15
CA ALA A 163 -39.55 3.89 -26.97
C ALA A 163 -39.48 3.15 -28.30
N SER A 164 -40.49 3.34 -29.18
CA SER A 164 -40.50 2.72 -30.51
C SER A 164 -39.38 3.25 -31.40
N ALA A 165 -39.12 4.56 -31.38
CA ALA A 165 -38.01 5.17 -32.14
C ALA A 165 -36.62 4.65 -31.66
N ALA A 166 -36.39 4.55 -30.35
CA ALA A 166 -35.16 4.01 -29.79
C ALA A 166 -34.96 2.54 -30.19
N THR A 167 -35.98 1.72 -30.09
CA THR A 167 -35.94 0.32 -30.51
C THR A 167 -35.58 0.17 -31.98
N LYS A 168 -36.25 0.96 -32.87
CA LYS A 168 -35.95 0.98 -34.30
C LYS A 168 -34.51 1.39 -34.56
N LYS A 169 -34.04 2.49 -33.95
CA LYS A 169 -32.67 2.97 -34.06
C LYS A 169 -31.65 1.90 -33.60
N ALA A 170 -31.88 1.25 -32.47
CA ALA A 170 -30.99 0.20 -31.94
C ALA A 170 -30.91 -1.01 -32.89
N THR A 171 -32.06 -1.42 -33.47
CA THR A 171 -32.13 -2.52 -34.44
C THR A 171 -31.36 -2.19 -35.73
N GLU A 172 -31.54 -0.98 -36.23
CA GLU A 172 -30.83 -0.52 -37.45
C GLU A 172 -29.31 -0.42 -37.21
N LEU A 173 -28.91 0.09 -36.05
CA LEU A 173 -27.49 0.18 -35.69
C LEU A 173 -26.84 -1.20 -35.48
N ALA A 174 -27.55 -2.13 -34.86
CA ALA A 174 -27.08 -3.50 -34.72
C ALA A 174 -26.88 -4.17 -36.08
N ALA A 175 -27.87 -4.02 -36.98
CA ALA A 175 -27.77 -4.55 -38.36
C ALA A 175 -26.56 -3.96 -39.11
N LYS A 176 -26.30 -2.64 -39.01
CA LYS A 176 -25.11 -1.99 -39.58
C LYS A 176 -23.81 -2.48 -38.98
N ALA A 177 -23.79 -2.63 -37.66
CA ALA A 177 -22.60 -3.06 -36.94
C ALA A 177 -22.23 -4.54 -37.18
N GLN A 178 -23.20 -5.38 -37.51
CA GLN A 178 -23.01 -6.81 -37.81
C GLN A 178 -22.58 -7.07 -39.28
N VAL A 179 -22.57 -6.08 -40.13
CA VAL A 179 -22.08 -6.25 -41.51
C VAL A 179 -20.59 -6.62 -41.44
N LYS A 180 -20.21 -7.65 -42.20
CA LYS A 180 -18.81 -8.09 -42.29
C LYS A 180 -17.91 -6.95 -42.77
N GLY A 181 -16.91 -6.60 -41.94
CA GLY A 181 -15.98 -5.52 -42.23
C GLY A 181 -16.45 -4.13 -41.77
N ALA A 182 -17.61 -4.02 -41.12
CA ALA A 182 -18.07 -2.74 -40.54
C ALA A 182 -17.08 -2.18 -39.51
N ASP A 183 -16.84 -0.88 -39.63
CA ASP A 183 -16.05 -0.14 -38.64
C ASP A 183 -16.95 0.21 -37.44
N PHE A 184 -16.96 -0.71 -36.45
CA PHE A 184 -17.74 -0.54 -35.23
C PHE A 184 -17.36 0.73 -34.48
N ALA A 185 -16.06 1.05 -34.42
CA ALA A 185 -15.56 2.19 -33.67
C ALA A 185 -16.01 3.52 -34.32
N LYS A 186 -16.00 3.58 -35.64
CA LYS A 186 -16.57 4.74 -36.40
C LYS A 186 -18.06 4.88 -36.12
N LEU A 187 -18.80 3.77 -36.21
CA LEU A 187 -20.24 3.78 -35.97
C LEU A 187 -20.56 4.21 -34.54
N ALA A 188 -19.77 3.74 -33.54
CA ALA A 188 -19.92 4.14 -32.16
C ALA A 188 -19.67 5.65 -31.96
N ARG A 189 -18.61 6.20 -32.54
CA ARG A 189 -18.33 7.65 -32.49
C ARG A 189 -19.44 8.50 -33.05
N GLU A 190 -20.06 8.04 -34.15
CA GLU A 190 -21.08 8.81 -34.87
C GLU A 190 -22.48 8.68 -34.25
N THR A 191 -22.79 7.57 -33.57
CA THR A 191 -24.17 7.25 -33.22
C THR A 191 -24.44 6.87 -31.78
N SER A 192 -23.40 6.53 -31.00
CA SER A 192 -23.55 6.15 -29.59
C SER A 192 -23.89 7.37 -28.73
N GLU A 193 -24.89 7.21 -27.89
CA GLU A 193 -25.31 8.23 -26.92
C GLU A 193 -24.58 8.15 -25.58
N HIS A 194 -23.65 7.18 -25.41
CA HIS A 194 -22.81 7.08 -24.25
C HIS A 194 -21.61 8.03 -24.35
N LYS A 195 -21.72 9.20 -23.71
CA LYS A 195 -20.79 10.33 -23.88
C LYS A 195 -19.34 10.00 -23.59
N ASP A 196 -19.10 9.13 -22.60
CA ASP A 196 -17.73 8.81 -22.12
C ASP A 196 -16.98 7.86 -23.06
N THR A 197 -17.70 6.92 -23.72
CA THR A 197 -17.06 5.91 -24.56
C THR A 197 -17.21 6.19 -26.06
N ALA A 198 -18.24 6.92 -26.47
CA ALA A 198 -18.47 7.24 -27.88
C ALA A 198 -17.23 7.87 -28.56
N PRO A 199 -16.56 8.89 -28.00
CA PRO A 199 -15.38 9.50 -28.62
C PRO A 199 -14.23 8.49 -28.85
N ASN A 200 -14.16 7.45 -28.00
CA ASN A 200 -13.16 6.39 -28.07
C ASN A 200 -13.66 5.15 -28.85
N GLY A 201 -14.64 5.33 -29.75
CA GLY A 201 -15.17 4.23 -30.54
C GLY A 201 -15.99 3.21 -29.75
N GLY A 202 -16.55 3.63 -28.62
CA GLY A 202 -17.35 2.78 -27.74
C GLY A 202 -16.53 1.86 -26.82
N ASP A 203 -15.20 1.99 -26.76
CA ASP A 203 -14.32 1.10 -25.98
C ASP A 203 -14.63 1.20 -24.48
N LEU A 204 -14.89 0.03 -23.86
CA LEU A 204 -15.11 -0.15 -22.42
C LEU A 204 -13.86 -0.74 -21.74
N GLY A 205 -12.82 -1.09 -22.51
CA GLY A 205 -11.65 -1.77 -22.01
C GLY A 205 -11.91 -3.21 -21.55
N TRP A 206 -11.01 -3.73 -20.69
CA TRP A 206 -11.13 -5.05 -20.10
C TRP A 206 -12.01 -5.02 -18.85
N LEU A 207 -13.10 -5.74 -18.90
CA LEU A 207 -14.04 -5.88 -17.79
C LEU A 207 -14.04 -7.30 -17.26
N PRO A 208 -13.87 -7.50 -15.94
CA PRO A 208 -14.16 -8.78 -15.30
C PRO A 208 -15.63 -9.16 -15.51
N GLU A 209 -15.90 -10.45 -15.64
CA GLU A 209 -17.26 -10.96 -15.89
C GLU A 209 -18.32 -10.40 -14.93
N ASN A 210 -17.98 -10.27 -13.66
CA ASN A 210 -18.89 -9.78 -12.62
C ASN A 210 -19.14 -8.27 -12.65
N GLN A 211 -18.41 -7.50 -13.47
CA GLN A 211 -18.63 -6.07 -13.68
C GLN A 211 -19.47 -5.78 -14.93
N ILE A 212 -19.75 -6.79 -15.75
CA ILE A 212 -20.60 -6.65 -16.92
C ILE A 212 -22.07 -6.69 -16.47
N LEU A 213 -22.86 -5.74 -16.94
CA LEU A 213 -24.32 -5.73 -16.70
C LEU A 213 -24.93 -7.09 -17.02
N ALA A 214 -25.85 -7.57 -16.20
CA ALA A 214 -26.38 -8.93 -16.27
C ALA A 214 -26.97 -9.26 -17.66
N GLU A 215 -27.68 -8.32 -18.26
CA GLU A 215 -28.28 -8.43 -19.59
C GLU A 215 -27.22 -8.56 -20.69
N ILE A 216 -26.16 -7.77 -20.60
CA ILE A 216 -25.06 -7.78 -21.55
C ILE A 216 -24.22 -9.06 -21.35
N ARG A 217 -23.95 -9.45 -20.11
CA ARG A 217 -23.18 -10.63 -19.76
C ARG A 217 -23.79 -11.90 -20.37
N ALA A 218 -25.11 -12.05 -20.28
CA ALA A 218 -25.81 -13.21 -20.83
C ALA A 218 -25.59 -13.38 -22.35
N ALA A 219 -25.40 -12.27 -23.08
CA ALA A 219 -25.07 -12.28 -24.50
C ALA A 219 -23.56 -12.52 -24.70
N VAL A 220 -22.70 -11.75 -24.01
CA VAL A 220 -21.23 -11.80 -24.17
C VAL A 220 -20.66 -13.19 -23.91
N LEU A 221 -21.21 -13.94 -22.94
CA LEU A 221 -20.78 -15.30 -22.64
C LEU A 221 -20.96 -16.29 -23.82
N LYS A 222 -21.86 -15.99 -24.75
CA LYS A 222 -22.16 -16.81 -25.92
C LYS A 222 -21.42 -16.35 -27.18
N MET A 223 -20.78 -15.16 -27.11
CA MET A 223 -20.13 -14.55 -28.27
C MET A 223 -18.72 -15.04 -28.47
N GLU A 224 -18.30 -15.04 -29.74
CA GLU A 224 -16.93 -15.26 -30.13
C GLU A 224 -16.19 -13.92 -30.36
N LYS A 225 -14.85 -13.98 -30.29
CA LYS A 225 -13.99 -12.82 -30.54
C LYS A 225 -14.31 -12.18 -31.89
N GLY A 226 -14.54 -10.86 -31.88
CA GLY A 226 -14.89 -10.07 -33.05
C GLY A 226 -16.40 -9.99 -33.33
N GLU A 227 -17.22 -10.79 -32.67
CA GLU A 227 -18.67 -10.82 -32.86
C GLU A 227 -19.35 -9.57 -32.29
N VAL A 228 -20.46 -9.18 -32.93
CA VAL A 228 -21.31 -8.05 -32.52
C VAL A 228 -22.69 -8.60 -32.17
N SER A 229 -23.19 -8.22 -30.99
CA SER A 229 -24.50 -8.64 -30.51
C SER A 229 -25.67 -8.00 -31.32
N GLY A 230 -26.86 -8.58 -31.21
CA GLY A 230 -28.09 -7.85 -31.44
C GLY A 230 -28.30 -6.74 -30.39
N PRO A 231 -29.40 -5.98 -30.50
CA PRO A 231 -29.75 -4.98 -29.51
C PRO A 231 -30.13 -5.67 -28.19
N ILE A 232 -29.43 -5.31 -27.08
CA ILE A 232 -29.67 -5.82 -25.74
C ILE A 232 -30.34 -4.74 -24.91
N ARG A 233 -31.51 -5.05 -24.35
CA ARG A 233 -32.25 -4.10 -23.51
C ARG A 233 -31.71 -4.06 -22.08
N SER A 234 -31.54 -2.85 -21.55
CA SER A 234 -31.30 -2.58 -20.13
C SER A 234 -32.30 -1.52 -19.63
N PRO A 235 -32.39 -1.26 -18.30
CA PRO A 235 -33.26 -0.19 -17.79
C PRO A 235 -32.97 1.19 -18.35
N SER A 236 -31.73 1.49 -18.74
CA SER A 236 -31.32 2.79 -19.29
C SER A 236 -31.49 2.92 -20.82
N GLY A 237 -31.58 1.80 -21.54
CA GLY A 237 -31.63 1.84 -22.99
C GLY A 237 -31.22 0.55 -23.68
N TRP A 238 -30.77 0.68 -24.91
CA TRP A 238 -30.31 -0.42 -25.75
C TRP A 238 -28.80 -0.38 -25.91
N HIS A 239 -28.18 -1.56 -25.82
CA HIS A 239 -26.74 -1.77 -25.99
C HIS A 239 -26.52 -2.68 -27.20
N ILE A 240 -25.66 -2.28 -28.10
CA ILE A 240 -25.09 -3.11 -29.16
C ILE A 240 -23.62 -3.29 -28.75
N VAL A 241 -23.21 -4.52 -28.48
CA VAL A 241 -21.90 -4.82 -27.89
C VAL A 241 -21.07 -5.61 -28.88
N LYS A 242 -19.79 -5.21 -29.02
CA LYS A 242 -18.76 -5.99 -29.71
C LYS A 242 -17.83 -6.65 -28.71
N LEU A 243 -17.65 -7.95 -28.81
CA LEU A 243 -16.61 -8.67 -28.09
C LEU A 243 -15.27 -8.51 -28.84
N VAL A 244 -14.42 -7.63 -28.35
CA VAL A 244 -13.11 -7.34 -28.96
C VAL A 244 -12.14 -8.49 -28.67
N ASP A 245 -12.07 -8.92 -27.39
CA ASP A 245 -11.24 -10.06 -26.97
C ASP A 245 -11.77 -10.68 -25.67
N LYS A 246 -11.34 -11.91 -25.35
CA LYS A 246 -11.68 -12.59 -24.09
C LYS A 246 -10.46 -13.28 -23.50
N LYS A 247 -10.31 -13.19 -22.18
CA LYS A 247 -9.29 -13.92 -21.42
C LYS A 247 -10.00 -14.91 -20.50
N PRO A 248 -9.60 -16.20 -20.52
CA PRO A 248 -10.19 -17.19 -19.61
C PRO A 248 -9.81 -16.88 -18.17
N ALA A 249 -10.53 -17.48 -17.24
CA ALA A 249 -10.12 -17.50 -15.84
C ALA A 249 -8.72 -18.09 -15.72
N SER A 250 -7.90 -17.50 -14.87
CA SER A 250 -6.55 -17.98 -14.60
C SER A 250 -6.22 -17.89 -13.13
N VAL A 251 -5.44 -18.82 -12.61
CA VAL A 251 -4.94 -18.75 -11.24
C VAL A 251 -3.65 -17.94 -11.26
N ARG A 252 -3.50 -16.99 -10.34
CA ARG A 252 -2.24 -16.25 -10.18
C ARG A 252 -1.09 -17.24 -9.97
N PRO A 253 0.01 -17.14 -10.73
CA PRO A 253 1.16 -18.02 -10.57
C PRO A 253 1.74 -17.96 -9.15
N LEU A 254 2.16 -19.09 -8.60
CA LEU A 254 2.77 -19.14 -7.27
C LEU A 254 3.92 -18.14 -7.09
N PRO A 255 4.85 -17.94 -8.03
CA PRO A 255 5.92 -16.95 -7.87
C PRO A 255 5.42 -15.53 -7.60
N ASP A 256 4.28 -15.13 -8.19
CA ASP A 256 3.74 -13.77 -8.07
C ASP A 256 3.09 -13.51 -6.70
N VAL A 257 2.67 -14.56 -6.00
CA VAL A 257 1.93 -14.48 -4.72
C VAL A 257 2.68 -15.13 -3.55
N ARG A 258 3.82 -15.76 -3.82
CA ARG A 258 4.62 -16.52 -2.86
C ARG A 258 4.91 -15.74 -1.58
N ASP A 259 5.47 -14.56 -1.72
CA ASP A 259 5.86 -13.74 -0.55
C ASP A 259 4.65 -13.25 0.23
N THR A 260 3.56 -12.95 -0.46
CA THR A 260 2.30 -12.59 0.19
C THR A 260 1.76 -13.76 1.02
N ILE A 261 1.76 -14.96 0.46
CA ILE A 261 1.32 -16.19 1.16
C ILE A 261 2.25 -16.48 2.34
N ALA A 262 3.57 -16.43 2.14
CA ALA A 262 4.54 -16.66 3.19
C ALA A 262 4.37 -15.68 4.36
N ASN A 263 4.14 -14.40 4.09
CA ASN A 263 3.91 -13.39 5.11
C ASN A 263 2.58 -13.63 5.85
N GLN A 264 1.51 -14.03 5.16
CA GLN A 264 0.24 -14.38 5.81
C GLN A 264 0.37 -15.58 6.75
N ILE A 265 1.10 -16.62 6.33
CA ILE A 265 1.38 -17.80 7.16
C ILE A 265 2.19 -17.40 8.39
N ARG A 266 3.22 -16.57 8.23
CA ARG A 266 4.03 -16.04 9.35
C ARG A 266 3.21 -15.26 10.35
N LEU A 267 2.36 -14.35 9.88
CA LEU A 267 1.49 -13.54 10.74
C LEU A 267 0.52 -14.43 11.53
N ARG A 268 -0.10 -15.40 10.88
CA ARG A 268 -0.99 -16.35 11.55
C ARG A 268 -0.24 -17.15 12.63
N ARG A 269 0.95 -17.66 12.29
CA ARG A 269 1.77 -18.40 13.24
C ARG A 269 2.21 -17.55 14.43
N ALA A 270 2.59 -16.30 14.20
CA ALA A 270 2.92 -15.36 15.27
C ALA A 270 1.71 -15.15 16.22
N GLN A 271 0.51 -14.95 15.67
CA GLN A 271 -0.72 -14.81 16.48
C GLN A 271 -1.02 -16.08 17.30
N GLU A 272 -0.83 -17.27 16.71
CA GLU A 272 -0.99 -18.54 17.41
C GLU A 272 0.02 -18.68 18.56
N MET A 273 1.29 -18.33 18.33
CA MET A 273 2.34 -18.39 19.35
C MET A 273 2.08 -17.38 20.47
N GLU A 274 1.65 -16.16 20.12
CA GLU A 274 1.26 -15.14 21.10
C GLU A 274 0.14 -15.65 22.01
N ARG A 275 -0.91 -16.18 21.41
CA ARG A 275 -2.05 -16.73 22.14
C ARG A 275 -1.63 -17.89 23.04
N ALA A 276 -0.86 -18.84 22.51
CA ALA A 276 -0.36 -19.99 23.28
C ALA A 276 0.52 -19.55 24.44
N TYR A 277 1.32 -18.50 24.27
CA TYR A 277 2.14 -17.95 25.33
C TYR A 277 1.29 -17.33 26.45
N ILE A 278 0.28 -16.53 26.11
CA ILE A 278 -0.65 -15.93 27.06
C ILE A 278 -1.42 -17.02 27.82
N ASP A 279 -1.94 -18.03 27.12
CA ASP A 279 -2.64 -19.15 27.71
C ASP A 279 -1.73 -19.94 28.69
N SER A 280 -0.45 -20.09 28.33
CA SER A 280 0.57 -20.70 29.22
C SER A 280 0.82 -19.87 30.47
N LEU A 281 0.84 -18.54 30.37
CA LEU A 281 0.99 -17.67 31.55
C LEU A 281 -0.22 -17.78 32.49
N ILE A 282 -1.42 -17.76 31.93
CA ILE A 282 -2.68 -17.87 32.68
C ILE A 282 -2.75 -19.23 33.38
N SER A 283 -2.36 -20.32 32.72
CA SER A 283 -2.41 -21.67 33.30
C SER A 283 -1.38 -21.89 34.39
N LYS A 284 -0.21 -21.20 34.35
CA LYS A 284 0.85 -21.30 35.38
C LYS A 284 0.60 -20.42 36.60
N SER A 285 -0.27 -19.43 36.49
CA SER A 285 -0.52 -18.44 37.54
C SER A 285 -2.01 -18.35 37.80
N GLN A 286 -2.46 -18.65 39.02
CA GLN A 286 -3.87 -18.44 39.37
C GLN A 286 -4.20 -16.95 39.39
N ILE A 287 -5.14 -16.56 38.59
CA ILE A 287 -5.71 -15.21 38.63
C ILE A 287 -6.69 -15.17 39.80
N THR A 288 -6.35 -14.43 40.85
CA THR A 288 -7.22 -14.18 42.00
C THR A 288 -7.75 -12.75 41.95
N VAL A 289 -9.06 -12.60 41.94
CA VAL A 289 -9.73 -11.31 41.95
C VAL A 289 -10.43 -11.12 43.30
N ASN A 290 -10.10 -10.01 43.99
CA ASN A 290 -10.77 -9.69 45.25
C ASN A 290 -12.15 -9.08 44.95
N GLN A 291 -13.16 -9.95 44.97
CA GLN A 291 -14.56 -9.57 44.68
C GLN A 291 -15.16 -8.59 45.70
N LEU A 292 -14.57 -8.46 46.90
CA LEU A 292 -15.04 -7.54 47.96
C LEU A 292 -14.59 -6.10 47.72
N GLU A 293 -13.47 -5.92 47.01
CA GLU A 293 -12.94 -4.57 46.74
C GLU A 293 -13.52 -3.95 45.44
N LEU A 294 -13.88 -4.79 44.45
CA LEU A 294 -14.37 -4.29 43.17
C LEU A 294 -15.58 -3.32 43.27
N PRO A 295 -16.63 -3.59 44.09
CA PRO A 295 -17.76 -2.69 44.20
C PRO A 295 -17.39 -1.31 44.77
N LYS A 296 -16.36 -1.22 45.62
CA LYS A 296 -15.92 0.04 46.22
C LYS A 296 -15.35 1.01 45.19
N LEU A 297 -14.80 0.47 44.07
CA LEU A 297 -14.26 1.27 42.98
C LEU A 297 -15.34 1.90 42.06
N GLN A 298 -16.57 1.36 42.11
CA GLN A 298 -17.69 1.88 41.31
C GLN A 298 -18.35 3.14 41.93
N THR A 299 -18.12 3.40 43.24
CA THR A 299 -18.74 4.49 43.97
C THR A 299 -17.87 5.73 44.12
N ALA A 300 -16.64 5.73 43.62
CA ALA A 300 -15.80 6.92 43.58
C ALA A 300 -16.18 7.79 42.36
N LYS A 301 -17.13 8.73 42.61
CA LYS A 301 -17.39 9.86 41.71
C LYS A 301 -16.52 11.05 42.09
#